data_a5ac5d8142db8a53d7ab0e72c31e260c
#
_entry.id   a5ac5d8142db8a53d7ab0e72c31e260c
#
_cell.length_a   1.000
_cell.length_b   1.000
_cell.length_c   1.000
_cell.angle_alpha   90.00
_cell.angle_beta   90.00
_cell.angle_gamma   90.00
#
_symmetry.space_group_name_H-M   'P 1'
#
loop_
_entity.id
_entity.type
_entity.pdbx_description
1 polymer ?
#
loop_
_entity_poly.entity_id
_entity_poly.type
_entity_poly.pdbx_seq_one_letter_code
_entity_poly.pdbx_strand_id
1 'polypeptide(L)'
;MAKKIMVVDDSKVAQLQLQRILSDSPYEVISCCQNGEDAVEQYRVLKPDLITMDILMPGLDGLEAARNILEEDPDAKILMISSLAYDETIEESKNLGAKGFLYKPFEAEDVLQALDKIFAE
;
A
#
# COMPACT_ATOMS: atom_id res chain seq x y z
N MET A 1 14.40 -12.72 8.10
CA MET A 1 13.12 -13.06 7.46
C MET A 1 12.62 -11.90 6.62
N ALA A 2 12.09 -12.20 5.44
CA ALA A 2 11.57 -11.16 4.56
C ALA A 2 10.29 -10.57 5.13
N LYS A 3 10.13 -9.27 4.99
CA LYS A 3 8.88 -8.59 5.31
C LYS A 3 7.86 -8.86 4.20
N LYS A 4 6.65 -9.17 4.59
CA LYS A 4 5.58 -9.57 3.67
C LYS A 4 4.77 -8.36 3.25
N ILE A 5 4.68 -8.14 1.94
CA ILE A 5 4.00 -6.98 1.36
C ILE A 5 2.79 -7.44 0.57
N MET A 6 1.67 -6.78 0.79
CA MET A 6 0.48 -6.96 -0.04
C MET A 6 0.33 -5.72 -0.94
N VAL A 7 0.19 -5.94 -2.24
CA VAL A 7 0.08 -4.87 -3.23
C VAL A 7 -1.37 -4.72 -3.66
N VAL A 8 -1.92 -3.52 -3.53
CA VAL A 8 -3.31 -3.24 -3.94
C VAL A 8 -3.31 -2.12 -4.98
N ASP A 9 -3.67 -2.47 -6.21
CA ASP A 9 -3.71 -1.55 -7.33
C ASP A 9 -4.57 -2.19 -8.42
N ASP A 10 -5.47 -1.43 -9.03
CA ASP A 10 -6.33 -1.95 -10.09
C ASP A 10 -5.58 -2.12 -11.42
N SER A 11 -4.36 -1.59 -11.53
CA SER A 11 -3.52 -1.71 -12.72
C SER A 11 -2.58 -2.90 -12.59
N LYS A 12 -2.70 -3.86 -13.50
CA LYS A 12 -1.77 -5.00 -13.56
C LYS A 12 -0.33 -4.54 -13.82
N VAL A 13 -0.17 -3.50 -14.62
CA VAL A 13 1.16 -2.95 -14.91
C VAL A 13 1.81 -2.42 -13.64
N ALA A 14 1.06 -1.69 -12.82
CA ALA A 14 1.57 -1.16 -11.56
C ALA A 14 1.92 -2.30 -10.60
N GLN A 15 1.08 -3.34 -10.53
CA GLN A 15 1.36 -4.51 -9.70
C GLN A 15 2.67 -5.18 -10.12
N LEU A 16 2.85 -5.39 -11.42
CA LEU A 16 4.06 -6.04 -11.95
C LEU A 16 5.30 -5.18 -11.71
N GLN A 17 5.16 -3.87 -11.82
CA GLN A 17 6.25 -2.94 -11.56
C GLN A 17 6.73 -3.06 -10.12
N LEU A 18 5.81 -3.08 -9.17
CA LEU A 18 6.15 -3.23 -7.75
C LEU A 18 6.75 -4.60 -7.46
N GLN A 19 6.20 -5.67 -8.06
CA GLN A 19 6.75 -7.00 -7.89
C GLN A 19 8.20 -7.06 -8.38
N ARG A 20 8.48 -6.43 -9.53
CA ARG A 20 9.82 -6.40 -10.09
C ARG A 20 10.78 -5.60 -9.21
N ILE A 21 10.35 -4.44 -8.72
CA ILE A 21 11.16 -3.62 -7.83
C ILE A 21 11.53 -4.39 -6.57
N LEU A 22 10.57 -5.10 -6.00
CA LEU A 22 10.76 -5.78 -4.72
C LEU A 22 11.42 -7.16 -4.86
N SER A 23 11.51 -7.71 -6.08
CA SER A 23 12.08 -9.05 -6.29
C SER A 23 13.54 -9.18 -5.85
N ASP A 24 14.32 -8.10 -5.94
CA ASP A 24 15.73 -8.09 -5.55
C ASP A 24 15.94 -7.40 -4.21
N SER A 25 14.93 -7.39 -3.35
CA SER A 25 14.98 -6.69 -2.07
C SER A 25 14.65 -7.66 -0.93
N PRO A 26 14.82 -7.24 0.33
CA PRO A 26 14.41 -8.06 1.46
C PRO A 26 12.90 -8.11 1.68
N TYR A 27 12.12 -7.51 0.78
CA TYR A 27 10.65 -7.51 0.86
C TYR A 27 10.06 -8.55 -0.07
N GLU A 28 9.02 -9.23 0.38
CA GLU A 28 8.35 -10.27 -0.39
C GLU A 28 6.91 -9.90 -0.67
N VAL A 29 6.51 -9.88 -1.95
CA VAL A 29 5.10 -9.64 -2.32
C VAL A 29 4.35 -10.96 -2.19
N ILE A 30 3.42 -11.03 -1.25
CA ILE A 30 2.68 -12.26 -0.98
C ILE A 30 1.30 -12.29 -1.62
N SER A 31 0.78 -11.14 -2.03
CA SER A 31 -0.54 -11.05 -2.66
C SER A 31 -0.67 -9.75 -3.42
N CYS A 32 -1.47 -9.79 -4.50
CA CYS A 32 -1.84 -8.60 -5.26
C CYS A 32 -3.37 -8.57 -5.34
N CYS A 33 -3.96 -7.43 -5.00
CA CYS A 33 -5.41 -7.22 -5.08
C CYS A 33 -5.71 -6.10 -6.06
N GLN A 34 -6.86 -6.15 -6.71
CA GLN A 34 -7.28 -5.18 -7.72
C GLN A 34 -8.32 -4.18 -7.22
N ASN A 35 -8.84 -4.38 -6.03
CA ASN A 35 -9.87 -3.49 -5.47
C ASN A 35 -9.80 -3.46 -3.95
N GLY A 36 -10.50 -2.49 -3.37
CA GLY A 36 -10.47 -2.28 -1.94
C GLY A 36 -11.16 -3.36 -1.13
N GLU A 37 -12.24 -3.93 -1.65
CA GLU A 37 -12.98 -4.99 -0.96
C GLU A 37 -12.10 -6.22 -0.76
N ASP A 38 -11.42 -6.65 -1.81
CA ASP A 38 -10.51 -7.79 -1.73
C ASP A 38 -9.34 -7.48 -0.79
N ALA A 39 -8.86 -6.25 -0.80
CA ALA A 39 -7.75 -5.84 0.06
C ALA A 39 -8.12 -5.98 1.54
N VAL A 40 -9.30 -5.54 1.94
CA VAL A 40 -9.77 -5.64 3.32
C VAL A 40 -9.88 -7.10 3.73
N GLU A 41 -10.49 -7.92 2.88
CA GLU A 41 -10.68 -9.34 3.16
C GLU A 41 -9.36 -10.10 3.22
N GLN A 42 -8.48 -9.87 2.24
CA GLN A 42 -7.17 -10.52 2.18
C GLN A 42 -6.28 -10.12 3.37
N TYR A 43 -6.37 -8.88 3.80
CA TYR A 43 -5.62 -8.43 4.97
C TYR A 43 -5.99 -9.24 6.22
N ARG A 44 -7.27 -9.51 6.42
CA ARG A 44 -7.72 -10.30 7.56
C ARG A 44 -7.12 -11.70 7.56
N VAL A 45 -7.00 -12.28 6.38
CA VAL A 45 -6.51 -13.66 6.21
C VAL A 45 -4.99 -13.73 6.27
N LEU A 46 -4.31 -12.86 5.51
CA LEU A 46 -2.87 -12.94 5.30
C LEU A 46 -2.05 -12.16 6.32
N LYS A 47 -2.60 -11.10 6.88
CA LYS A 47 -1.93 -10.21 7.83
C LYS A 47 -0.52 -9.86 7.38
N PRO A 48 -0.37 -9.20 6.22
CA PRO A 48 0.96 -8.81 5.74
C PRO A 48 1.62 -7.81 6.68
N ASP A 49 2.93 -7.66 6.55
CA ASP A 49 3.66 -6.69 7.34
C ASP A 49 3.39 -5.26 6.89
N LEU A 50 3.05 -5.08 5.61
CA LEU A 50 2.71 -3.78 5.04
C LEU A 50 1.84 -3.95 3.81
N ILE A 51 0.98 -2.96 3.55
CA ILE A 51 0.17 -2.88 2.34
C ILE A 51 0.58 -1.65 1.54
N THR A 52 0.79 -1.81 0.22
CA THR A 52 0.81 -0.66 -0.68
C THR A 52 -0.59 -0.51 -1.23
N MET A 53 -1.19 0.68 -1.10
CA MET A 53 -2.59 0.90 -1.43
C MET A 53 -2.74 2.05 -2.42
N ASP A 54 -3.22 1.73 -3.63
CA ASP A 54 -3.61 2.75 -4.59
C ASP A 54 -4.91 3.39 -4.13
N ILE A 55 -5.07 4.69 -4.35
CA ILE A 55 -6.27 5.42 -3.92
C ILE A 55 -7.41 5.27 -4.93
N LEU A 56 -7.11 5.52 -6.21
CA LEU A 56 -8.15 5.45 -7.26
C LEU A 56 -8.36 4.03 -7.73
N MET A 57 -9.46 3.43 -7.28
CA MET A 57 -9.86 2.09 -7.70
C MET A 57 -11.39 2.05 -7.84
N PRO A 58 -11.92 1.21 -8.73
CA PRO A 58 -13.38 1.06 -8.83
C PRO A 58 -13.95 0.44 -7.56
N GLY A 59 -15.16 0.82 -7.21
CA GLY A 59 -15.81 0.35 -5.99
C GLY A 59 -15.26 1.04 -4.78
N LEU A 60 -14.83 0.28 -3.77
CA LEU A 60 -14.25 0.81 -2.55
C LEU A 60 -12.85 1.37 -2.86
N ASP A 61 -12.68 2.69 -2.74
CA ASP A 61 -11.38 3.31 -3.04
C ASP A 61 -10.36 3.03 -1.94
N GLY A 62 -9.10 3.41 -2.21
CA GLY A 62 -7.99 3.10 -1.32
C GLY A 62 -8.08 3.77 0.05
N LEU A 63 -8.64 4.97 0.12
CA LEU A 63 -8.81 5.65 1.41
C LEU A 63 -9.82 4.94 2.28
N GLU A 64 -10.95 4.53 1.69
CA GLU A 64 -11.97 3.77 2.42
C GLU A 64 -11.44 2.39 2.84
N ALA A 65 -10.73 1.72 1.95
CA ALA A 65 -10.13 0.42 2.27
C ALA A 65 -9.13 0.56 3.43
N ALA A 66 -8.29 1.59 3.38
CA ALA A 66 -7.32 1.86 4.44
C ALA A 66 -8.02 2.14 5.77
N ARG A 67 -9.10 2.94 5.73
CA ARG A 67 -9.89 3.23 6.93
C ARG A 67 -10.43 1.94 7.54
N ASN A 68 -11.01 1.07 6.72
CA ASN A 68 -11.58 -0.19 7.20
C ASN A 68 -10.52 -1.10 7.82
N ILE A 69 -9.35 -1.17 7.17
CA ILE A 69 -8.25 -1.98 7.70
C ILE A 69 -7.76 -1.45 9.03
N LEU A 70 -7.58 -0.13 9.13
CA LEU A 70 -7.07 0.49 10.35
C LEU A 70 -8.08 0.46 11.51
N GLU A 71 -9.37 0.43 11.21
CA GLU A 71 -10.39 0.26 12.24
C GLU A 71 -10.30 -1.12 12.89
N GLU A 72 -9.99 -2.14 12.09
CA GLU A 72 -9.85 -3.51 12.61
C GLU A 72 -8.47 -3.76 13.20
N ASP A 73 -7.43 -3.14 12.64
CA ASP A 73 -6.05 -3.31 13.09
C ASP A 73 -5.35 -1.95 13.09
N PRO A 74 -5.39 -1.22 14.22
CA PRO A 74 -4.76 0.09 14.31
C PRO A 74 -3.24 0.10 14.07
N ASP A 75 -2.60 -1.06 14.18
CA ASP A 75 -1.15 -1.18 13.96
C ASP A 75 -0.79 -1.50 12.52
N ALA A 76 -1.77 -1.61 11.63
CA ALA A 76 -1.52 -1.91 10.23
C ALA A 76 -0.62 -0.84 9.60
N LYS A 77 0.36 -1.29 8.81
CA LYS A 77 1.25 -0.38 8.09
C LYS A 77 0.74 -0.27 6.66
N ILE A 78 0.37 0.93 6.27
CA ILE A 78 -0.17 1.22 4.94
C ILE A 78 0.65 2.31 4.28
N LEU A 79 1.16 2.02 3.09
CA LEU A 79 1.82 2.99 2.23
C LEU A 79 0.86 3.33 1.10
N MET A 80 0.33 4.55 1.11
CA MET A 80 -0.58 5.00 0.05
C MET A 80 0.24 5.36 -1.18
N ILE A 81 -0.24 4.96 -2.36
CA ILE A 81 0.41 5.27 -3.63
C ILE A 81 -0.65 5.81 -4.58
N SER A 82 -0.45 7.01 -5.14
CA SER A 82 -1.44 7.59 -6.01
C SER A 82 -0.85 8.60 -6.98
N SER A 83 -1.53 8.76 -8.13
CA SER A 83 -1.25 9.84 -9.06
C SER A 83 -1.91 11.14 -8.62
N LEU A 84 -2.77 11.11 -7.61
CA LEU A 84 -3.41 12.29 -7.06
C LEU A 84 -2.49 12.94 -6.03
N ALA A 85 -1.98 14.12 -6.37
CA ALA A 85 -1.03 14.84 -5.54
C ALA A 85 -1.69 16.04 -4.85
N TYR A 86 -2.95 15.93 -4.50
CA TYR A 86 -3.66 17.01 -3.81
C TYR A 86 -3.35 16.99 -2.32
N ASP A 87 -3.12 18.17 -1.77
CA ASP A 87 -2.82 18.32 -0.34
C ASP A 87 -3.90 17.68 0.53
N GLU A 88 -5.16 17.81 0.13
CA GLU A 88 -6.30 17.24 0.86
C GLU A 88 -6.21 15.72 0.95
N THR A 89 -5.81 15.07 -0.15
CA THR A 89 -5.68 13.61 -0.20
C THR A 89 -4.55 13.14 0.69
N ILE A 90 -3.43 13.83 0.65
CA ILE A 90 -2.27 13.50 1.47
C ILE A 90 -2.61 13.65 2.94
N GLU A 91 -3.28 14.75 3.29
CA GLU A 91 -3.68 15.03 4.68
C GLU A 91 -4.68 14.00 5.19
N GLU A 92 -5.64 13.63 4.35
CA GLU A 92 -6.62 12.61 4.71
C GLU A 92 -5.94 11.27 4.97
N SER A 93 -4.95 10.91 4.14
CA SER A 93 -4.16 9.69 4.34
C SER A 93 -3.44 9.70 5.68
N LYS A 94 -2.82 10.82 6.04
CA LYS A 94 -2.13 10.97 7.31
C LYS A 94 -3.10 10.86 8.49
N ASN A 95 -4.25 11.51 8.36
CA ASN A 95 -5.26 11.51 9.43
C ASN A 95 -5.85 10.13 9.66
N LEU A 96 -5.92 9.29 8.63
CA LEU A 96 -6.35 7.90 8.76
C LEU A 96 -5.34 7.05 9.51
N GLY A 97 -4.07 7.45 9.50
CA GLY A 97 -3.01 6.69 10.12
C GLY A 97 -2.10 5.96 9.13
N ALA A 98 -2.16 6.31 7.84
CA ALA A 98 -1.23 5.76 6.85
C ALA A 98 0.20 6.18 7.22
N LYS A 99 1.14 5.28 6.98
CA LYS A 99 2.54 5.49 7.39
C LYS A 99 3.36 6.25 6.35
N GLY A 100 2.89 6.34 5.11
CA GLY A 100 3.59 7.07 4.07
C GLY A 100 2.74 7.29 2.85
N PHE A 101 3.24 8.08 1.92
CA PHE A 101 2.55 8.42 0.68
C PHE A 101 3.60 8.53 -0.43
N LEU A 102 3.36 7.83 -1.54
CA LEU A 102 4.18 7.92 -2.74
C LEU A 102 3.35 8.42 -3.91
N TYR A 103 3.98 9.20 -4.78
CA TYR A 103 3.33 9.67 -6.00
C TYR A 103 3.65 8.75 -7.16
N LYS A 104 2.73 8.62 -8.09
CA LYS A 104 2.98 7.98 -9.38
C LYS A 104 3.33 9.05 -10.41
N PRO A 105 4.28 8.81 -11.30
CA PRO A 105 5.14 7.62 -11.36
C PRO A 105 6.24 7.67 -10.30
N PHE A 106 6.65 6.48 -9.83
CA PHE A 106 7.71 6.36 -8.83
C PHE A 106 8.89 5.56 -9.40
N GLU A 107 10.07 5.77 -8.82
CA GLU A 107 11.26 4.99 -9.12
C GLU A 107 11.43 3.89 -8.08
N ALA A 108 12.25 2.89 -8.40
CA ALA A 108 12.53 1.79 -7.47
C ALA A 108 13.09 2.32 -6.15
N GLU A 109 13.97 3.31 -6.22
CA GLU A 109 14.58 3.92 -5.05
C GLU A 109 13.54 4.55 -4.12
N ASP A 110 12.53 5.21 -4.69
CA ASP A 110 11.46 5.84 -3.90
C ASP A 110 10.71 4.81 -3.09
N VAL A 111 10.38 3.68 -3.71
CA VAL A 111 9.63 2.61 -3.05
C VAL A 111 10.46 2.01 -1.92
N LEU A 112 11.71 1.66 -2.21
CA LEU A 112 12.58 1.00 -1.24
C LEU A 112 12.88 1.92 -0.05
N GLN A 113 13.11 3.20 -0.29
CA GLN A 113 13.34 4.16 0.78
C GLN A 113 12.10 4.32 1.66
N ALA A 114 10.92 4.37 1.05
CA ALA A 114 9.67 4.48 1.80
C ALA A 114 9.46 3.27 2.72
N LEU A 115 9.68 2.07 2.20
CA LEU A 115 9.55 0.85 2.98
C LEU A 115 10.56 0.80 4.12
N ASP A 116 11.83 1.10 3.82
CA ASP A 116 12.89 1.10 4.83
C ASP A 116 12.56 2.08 5.95
N LYS A 117 12.05 3.25 5.62
CA LYS A 117 11.69 4.27 6.60
C LYS A 117 10.54 3.81 7.49
N ILE A 118 9.51 3.21 6.89
CA ILE A 118 8.35 2.75 7.64
C ILE A 118 8.73 1.63 8.61
N PHE A 119 9.55 0.69 8.16
CA PHE A 119 9.95 -0.44 9.01
C PHE A 119 11.02 -0.07 10.04
N ALA A 120 11.68 1.07 9.88
CA ALA A 120 12.63 1.56 10.86
C ALA A 120 11.99 2.25 12.06
N GLU A 121 10.71 2.62 11.94
CA GLU A 121 9.98 3.30 13.01
C GLU A 121 9.54 2.38 14.12
#